data_ddfc108e004edaff913d677d8b96d6b7
#
_entry.id   ddfc108e004edaff913d677d8b96d6b7
#
_cell.length_a   1.000
_cell.length_b   1.000
_cell.length_c   1.000
_cell.angle_alpha   90.00
_cell.angle_beta   90.00
_cell.angle_gamma   90.00
#
_symmetry.space_group_name_H-M   'P 1'
#
loop_
_entity.id
_entity.type
_entity.pdbx_description
1 polymer ?
#
loop_
_entity_poly.entity_id
_entity_poly.type
_entity_poly.pdbx_seq_one_letter_code
_entity_poly.pdbx_strand_id
1 'polypeptide(L)'
;MSGYTRALPPQPSGLSRLPCRQCLVAFALLLCVLLALELPVPAGAGEAVAPPLPPGPACGDFLTMAGRKPDVLEFLGCEPGRDAQLPVLAARYRVRGADAALVEDVLRRESGMRPLVFVCCRWEMEKNGQGRFGFRRPGLSRASAQADGGLLGTCRVRMGSGDTEYYERSEWLLIPWFYVTVLLDLERP
;
A
#
# COMPACT_ATOMS: atom_id res chain seq x y z
N MET A 1 -46.14 13.81 20.75
CA MET A 1 -45.38 13.65 21.98
C MET A 1 -45.49 12.19 22.40
N SER A 2 -44.50 11.36 22.14
CA SER A 2 -44.46 9.95 22.55
C SER A 2 -43.08 9.70 23.14
N GLY A 3 -43.08 9.53 24.47
CA GLY A 3 -41.87 9.25 25.25
C GLY A 3 -41.43 7.79 25.09
N TYR A 4 -40.18 7.59 24.70
CA TYR A 4 -39.50 6.30 24.75
C TYR A 4 -38.74 6.18 26.06
N THR A 5 -39.28 5.38 26.97
CA THR A 5 -38.60 4.97 28.22
C THR A 5 -37.64 3.82 27.89
N ARG A 6 -36.35 4.07 28.05
CA ARG A 6 -35.27 3.08 27.84
C ARG A 6 -35.07 2.30 29.13
N ALA A 7 -35.39 1.02 29.11
CA ALA A 7 -35.12 0.09 30.22
C ALA A 7 -33.64 -0.29 30.24
N LEU A 8 -32.99 -0.20 31.41
CA LEU A 8 -31.63 -0.65 31.68
C LEU A 8 -31.57 -2.18 31.83
N PRO A 9 -30.53 -2.84 31.31
CA PRO A 9 -30.36 -4.27 31.54
C PRO A 9 -29.88 -4.60 32.95
N PRO A 10 -30.25 -5.79 33.51
CA PRO A 10 -29.88 -6.20 34.86
C PRO A 10 -28.39 -6.54 34.99
N GLN A 11 -27.79 -6.15 36.08
CA GLN A 11 -26.42 -6.47 36.48
C GLN A 11 -26.29 -7.94 36.93
N PRO A 12 -25.23 -8.66 36.54
CA PRO A 12 -24.98 -9.99 37.12
C PRO A 12 -24.29 -9.87 38.48
N SER A 13 -25.01 -10.24 39.53
CA SER A 13 -24.48 -10.48 40.87
C SER A 13 -23.98 -11.93 40.96
N GLY A 14 -22.71 -12.15 41.27
CA GLY A 14 -22.24 -13.49 41.58
C GLY A 14 -20.72 -13.68 41.48
N LEU A 15 -19.90 -12.96 42.25
CA LEU A 15 -18.50 -13.31 42.47
C LEU A 15 -18.40 -14.24 43.69
N SER A 16 -18.44 -15.55 43.44
CA SER A 16 -18.07 -16.59 44.42
C SER A 16 -16.57 -16.52 44.73
N ARG A 17 -16.24 -16.21 45.98
CA ARG A 17 -14.87 -16.21 46.50
C ARG A 17 -14.35 -17.65 46.57
N LEU A 18 -13.41 -18.04 45.71
CA LEU A 18 -12.67 -19.30 45.83
C LEU A 18 -11.66 -19.21 46.99
N PRO A 19 -11.49 -20.29 47.79
CA PRO A 19 -10.60 -20.27 48.93
C PRO A 19 -9.12 -20.23 48.52
N CYS A 20 -8.40 -19.32 49.16
CA CYS A 20 -7.01 -18.88 48.89
C CYS A 20 -5.91 -19.99 48.92
N ARG A 21 -6.21 -21.23 49.33
CA ARG A 21 -5.23 -22.30 49.39
C ARG A 21 -4.94 -22.98 48.05
N GLN A 22 -5.92 -23.04 47.14
CA GLN A 22 -5.71 -23.68 45.83
C GLN A 22 -4.96 -22.77 44.84
N CYS A 23 -5.05 -21.44 45.00
CA CYS A 23 -4.29 -20.49 44.15
C CYS A 23 -2.78 -20.53 44.40
N LEU A 24 -2.33 -20.79 45.65
CA LEU A 24 -0.90 -20.85 45.99
C LEU A 24 -0.18 -22.07 45.39
N VAL A 25 -0.85 -23.20 45.30
CA VAL A 25 -0.27 -24.42 44.72
C VAL A 25 -0.18 -24.33 43.21
N ALA A 26 -1.21 -23.73 42.57
CA ALA A 26 -1.22 -23.50 41.12
C ALA A 26 -0.13 -22.50 40.68
N PHE A 27 0.11 -21.46 41.49
CA PHE A 27 1.13 -20.45 41.21
C PHE A 27 2.55 -21.01 41.36
N ALA A 28 2.78 -21.86 42.36
CA ALA A 28 4.09 -22.52 42.55
C ALA A 28 4.44 -23.52 41.43
N LEU A 29 3.46 -24.28 40.93
CA LEU A 29 3.63 -25.17 39.79
C LEU A 29 3.89 -24.42 38.46
N LEU A 30 3.21 -23.28 38.25
CA LEU A 30 3.46 -22.45 37.08
C LEU A 30 4.83 -21.81 37.06
N LEU A 31 5.35 -21.41 38.24
CA LEU A 31 6.68 -20.82 38.39
C LEU A 31 7.79 -21.86 38.13
N CYS A 32 7.61 -23.12 38.58
CA CYS A 32 8.54 -24.20 38.30
C CYS A 32 8.61 -24.59 36.81
N VAL A 33 7.51 -24.52 36.08
CA VAL A 33 7.47 -24.77 34.62
C VAL A 33 8.14 -23.66 33.84
N LEU A 34 8.04 -22.40 34.28
CA LEU A 34 8.68 -21.27 33.63
C LEU A 34 10.24 -21.26 33.86
N LEU A 35 10.72 -21.75 35.00
CA LEU A 35 12.14 -21.85 35.28
C LEU A 35 12.83 -23.02 34.57
N ALA A 36 12.10 -24.02 34.10
CA ALA A 36 12.64 -25.18 33.38
C ALA A 36 12.86 -24.95 31.87
N LEU A 37 12.43 -23.80 31.33
CA LEU A 37 12.49 -23.46 29.92
C LEU A 37 13.74 -22.63 29.52
N GLU A 38 14.65 -22.36 30.44
CA GLU A 38 15.94 -21.75 30.09
C GLU A 38 16.91 -22.82 29.55
N LEU A 39 16.58 -23.39 28.39
CA LEU A 39 17.55 -24.16 27.61
C LEU A 39 18.57 -23.17 27.02
N PRO A 40 19.90 -23.41 27.24
CA PRO A 40 20.92 -22.59 26.61
C PRO A 40 20.77 -22.70 25.08
N VAL A 41 20.42 -21.59 24.43
CA VAL A 41 20.46 -21.47 22.97
C VAL A 41 21.92 -21.67 22.55
N PRO A 42 22.28 -22.66 21.71
CA PRO A 42 23.62 -22.80 21.21
C PRO A 42 24.03 -21.56 20.43
N ALA A 43 24.88 -20.72 21.00
CA ALA A 43 25.53 -19.61 20.30
C ALA A 43 26.50 -20.23 19.29
N GLY A 44 26.12 -20.31 18.02
CA GLY A 44 27.00 -20.83 16.98
C GLY A 44 26.36 -21.24 15.68
N ALA A 45 25.35 -20.52 15.20
CA ALA A 45 25.08 -20.53 13.77
C ALA A 45 25.71 -19.25 13.21
N GLY A 46 26.90 -19.39 12.63
CA GLY A 46 27.50 -18.31 11.84
C GLY A 46 26.44 -17.80 10.85
N GLU A 47 26.11 -16.53 11.01
CA GLU A 47 25.21 -15.82 10.10
C GLU A 47 25.83 -15.89 8.71
N ALA A 48 25.38 -16.84 7.89
CA ALA A 48 25.77 -16.95 6.52
C ALA A 48 25.33 -15.62 5.89
N VAL A 49 26.28 -14.70 5.69
CA VAL A 49 26.05 -13.44 4.97
C VAL A 49 25.52 -13.84 3.62
N ALA A 50 24.21 -13.69 3.45
CA ALA A 50 23.57 -13.93 2.16
C ALA A 50 24.30 -13.09 1.11
N PRO A 51 24.65 -13.65 -0.06
CA PRO A 51 25.29 -12.88 -1.11
C PRO A 51 24.45 -11.63 -1.38
N PRO A 52 25.10 -10.46 -1.61
CA PRO A 52 24.38 -9.23 -1.85
C PRO A 52 23.45 -9.45 -3.04
N LEU A 53 22.16 -9.24 -2.82
CA LEU A 53 21.16 -9.30 -3.89
C LEU A 53 21.60 -8.36 -5.01
N PRO A 54 21.47 -8.77 -6.28
CA PRO A 54 21.76 -7.88 -7.40
C PRO A 54 20.98 -6.58 -7.21
N PRO A 55 21.57 -5.41 -7.52
CA PRO A 55 20.93 -4.13 -7.29
C PRO A 55 19.58 -4.13 -8.01
N GLY A 56 18.52 -4.14 -7.21
CA GLY A 56 17.14 -4.05 -7.68
C GLY A 56 16.87 -2.71 -8.37
N PRO A 57 15.70 -2.51 -8.96
CA PRO A 57 15.32 -1.23 -9.52
C PRO A 57 15.41 -0.15 -8.44
N ALA A 58 16.09 0.97 -8.76
CA ALA A 58 16.15 2.12 -7.86
C ALA A 58 14.81 2.86 -7.86
N CYS A 59 14.45 3.41 -6.70
CA CYS A 59 13.31 4.30 -6.58
C CYS A 59 13.51 5.58 -7.40
N GLY A 60 12.48 6.04 -8.12
CA GLY A 60 12.58 7.20 -9.00
C GLY A 60 11.25 7.62 -9.62
N ASP A 61 11.31 8.55 -10.56
CA ASP A 61 10.16 9.01 -11.35
C ASP A 61 9.87 8.01 -12.48
N PHE A 62 9.10 6.97 -12.18
CA PHE A 62 8.82 5.88 -13.12
C PHE A 62 8.09 6.33 -14.39
N LEU A 63 7.23 7.36 -14.29
CA LEU A 63 6.54 7.89 -15.49
C LEU A 63 7.51 8.62 -16.41
N THR A 64 8.42 9.43 -15.87
CA THR A 64 9.49 10.06 -16.67
C THR A 64 10.42 9.01 -17.28
N MET A 65 10.86 8.04 -16.48
CA MET A 65 11.75 6.97 -16.94
C MET A 65 11.11 6.10 -18.02
N ALA A 66 9.77 5.98 -18.00
CA ALA A 66 9.00 5.28 -19.04
C ALA A 66 8.63 6.17 -20.24
N GLY A 67 8.93 7.47 -20.22
CA GLY A 67 8.53 8.42 -21.26
C GLY A 67 7.02 8.66 -21.32
N ARG A 68 6.32 8.56 -20.20
CA ARG A 68 4.83 8.59 -20.10
C ARG A 68 4.30 9.70 -19.17
N LYS A 69 5.17 10.53 -18.62
CA LYS A 69 4.77 11.56 -17.69
C LYS A 69 4.23 12.79 -18.41
N PRO A 70 2.97 13.22 -18.15
CA PRO A 70 2.49 14.52 -18.56
C PRO A 70 3.28 15.66 -17.89
N ASP A 71 3.55 16.74 -18.62
CA ASP A 71 4.34 17.88 -18.11
C ASP A 71 3.69 18.54 -16.87
N VAL A 72 2.35 18.55 -16.82
CA VAL A 72 1.57 19.13 -15.70
C VAL A 72 1.57 18.27 -14.44
N LEU A 73 2.11 17.04 -14.52
CA LEU A 73 2.15 16.10 -13.39
C LEU A 73 3.43 16.30 -12.58
N GLU A 74 3.30 16.77 -11.35
CA GLU A 74 4.41 17.02 -10.44
C GLU A 74 4.84 15.73 -9.72
N PHE A 75 6.12 15.38 -9.77
CA PHE A 75 6.69 14.27 -9.01
C PHE A 75 6.98 14.71 -7.57
N LEU A 76 6.45 13.98 -6.59
CA LEU A 76 6.60 14.28 -5.16
C LEU A 76 7.69 13.47 -4.48
N GLY A 77 8.05 12.32 -5.05
CA GLY A 77 9.04 11.44 -4.47
C GLY A 77 8.70 9.96 -4.70
N CYS A 78 9.64 9.11 -4.31
CA CYS A 78 9.50 7.66 -4.38
C CYS A 78 10.04 7.03 -3.11
N GLU A 79 9.36 6.02 -2.60
CA GLU A 79 9.76 5.30 -1.40
C GLU A 79 9.49 3.80 -1.53
N PRO A 80 10.28 2.94 -0.88
CA PRO A 80 9.92 1.53 -0.71
C PRO A 80 8.67 1.39 0.15
N GLY A 81 7.83 0.42 -0.19
CA GLY A 81 6.58 0.17 0.54
C GLY A 81 6.08 -1.26 0.36
N ARG A 82 4.84 -1.46 0.77
CA ARG A 82 4.12 -2.72 0.57
C ARG A 82 2.73 -2.43 0.02
N ASP A 83 2.29 -3.23 -0.93
CA ASP A 83 0.91 -3.25 -1.39
C ASP A 83 0.39 -4.70 -1.28
N ALA A 84 -0.65 -4.91 -0.47
CA ALA A 84 -1.18 -6.25 -0.15
C ALA A 84 -0.08 -7.27 0.21
N GLN A 85 0.86 -6.88 1.07
CA GLN A 85 2.02 -7.64 1.56
C GLN A 85 3.16 -7.84 0.54
N LEU A 86 2.98 -7.48 -0.72
CA LEU A 86 4.04 -7.53 -1.72
C LEU A 86 4.97 -6.31 -1.60
N PRO A 87 6.28 -6.48 -1.69
CA PRO A 87 7.21 -5.36 -1.70
C PRO A 87 7.05 -4.59 -3.02
N VAL A 88 6.98 -3.26 -2.92
CA VAL A 88 6.83 -2.36 -4.07
C VAL A 88 7.72 -1.13 -3.89
N LEU A 89 8.03 -0.46 -5.00
CA LEU A 89 8.48 0.93 -4.97
C LEU A 89 7.31 1.82 -5.37
N ALA A 90 6.99 2.81 -4.52
CA ALA A 90 5.84 3.69 -4.69
C ALA A 90 6.29 5.10 -5.07
N ALA A 91 6.11 5.48 -6.33
CA ALA A 91 6.31 6.83 -6.81
C ALA A 91 4.99 7.61 -6.71
N ARG A 92 5.05 8.81 -6.12
CA ARG A 92 3.90 9.67 -5.88
C ARG A 92 3.97 10.94 -6.70
N TYR A 93 2.82 11.35 -7.20
CA TYR A 93 2.66 12.54 -8.02
C TYR A 93 1.40 13.28 -7.61
N ARG A 94 1.31 14.57 -8.02
CA ARG A 94 0.10 15.34 -7.93
C ARG A 94 -0.13 16.20 -9.16
N VAL A 95 -1.37 16.58 -9.39
CA VAL A 95 -1.78 17.50 -10.43
C VAL A 95 -2.91 18.40 -9.93
N ARG A 96 -2.96 19.64 -10.40
CA ARG A 96 -4.07 20.54 -10.13
C ARG A 96 -5.37 19.99 -10.70
N GLY A 97 -6.49 20.24 -10.02
CA GLY A 97 -7.80 19.82 -10.51
C GLY A 97 -8.12 20.34 -11.92
N ALA A 98 -7.67 21.53 -12.25
CA ALA A 98 -7.81 22.11 -13.59
C ALA A 98 -7.18 21.25 -14.70
N ASP A 99 -6.12 20.52 -14.40
CA ASP A 99 -5.35 19.68 -15.33
C ASP A 99 -5.63 18.18 -15.14
N ALA A 100 -6.46 17.83 -14.16
CA ALA A 100 -6.69 16.44 -13.77
C ALA A 100 -7.31 15.60 -14.90
N ALA A 101 -8.22 16.18 -15.69
CA ALA A 101 -8.83 15.51 -16.83
C ALA A 101 -7.81 15.17 -17.93
N LEU A 102 -6.85 16.07 -18.18
CA LEU A 102 -5.76 15.84 -19.12
C LEU A 102 -4.88 14.65 -18.65
N VAL A 103 -4.51 14.64 -17.37
CA VAL A 103 -3.70 13.57 -16.80
C VAL A 103 -4.45 12.24 -16.81
N GLU A 104 -5.72 12.22 -16.39
CA GLU A 104 -6.56 11.03 -16.49
C GLU A 104 -6.56 10.45 -17.89
N ASP A 105 -6.76 11.30 -18.91
CA ASP A 105 -6.83 10.87 -20.30
C ASP A 105 -5.50 10.29 -20.81
N VAL A 106 -4.38 10.90 -20.45
CA VAL A 106 -3.04 10.36 -20.76
C VAL A 106 -2.83 9.00 -20.08
N LEU A 107 -3.12 8.88 -18.78
CA LEU A 107 -2.95 7.63 -18.05
C LEU A 107 -3.87 6.52 -18.58
N ARG A 108 -5.07 6.86 -19.02
CA ARG A 108 -5.97 5.91 -19.66
C ARG A 108 -5.39 5.36 -20.97
N ARG A 109 -4.89 6.23 -21.83
CA ARG A 109 -4.26 5.80 -23.12
C ARG A 109 -3.00 5.00 -22.90
N GLU A 110 -2.13 5.45 -21.99
CA GLU A 110 -0.77 4.91 -21.82
C GLU A 110 -0.71 3.67 -20.94
N SER A 111 -1.66 3.49 -20.03
CA SER A 111 -1.65 2.38 -19.06
C SER A 111 -2.93 1.56 -19.03
N GLY A 112 -3.95 1.94 -19.77
CA GLY A 112 -5.26 1.29 -19.72
C GLY A 112 -6.01 1.53 -18.41
N MET A 113 -5.67 2.59 -17.66
CA MET A 113 -6.42 2.99 -16.46
C MET A 113 -7.88 3.27 -16.84
N ARG A 114 -8.82 2.85 -16.01
CA ARG A 114 -10.23 3.20 -16.20
C ARG A 114 -10.51 4.63 -15.77
N PRO A 115 -11.59 5.26 -16.29
CA PRO A 115 -12.03 6.57 -15.83
C PRO A 115 -12.28 6.58 -14.33
N LEU A 116 -12.03 7.74 -13.72
CA LEU A 116 -12.39 7.96 -12.32
C LEU A 116 -13.93 8.06 -12.20
N VAL A 117 -14.43 7.56 -11.08
CA VAL A 117 -15.83 7.67 -10.66
C VAL A 117 -15.88 8.34 -9.30
N PHE A 118 -16.99 9.04 -9.03
CA PHE A 118 -17.20 9.62 -7.71
C PHE A 118 -17.79 8.56 -6.79
N VAL A 119 -17.08 8.27 -5.67
CA VAL A 119 -17.51 7.29 -4.69
C VAL A 119 -17.54 7.94 -3.32
N CYS A 120 -18.74 7.99 -2.74
CA CYS A 120 -18.98 8.63 -1.44
C CYS A 120 -18.59 10.12 -1.41
N CYS A 121 -17.32 10.43 -1.30
CA CYS A 121 -16.81 11.77 -1.04
C CYS A 121 -15.45 12.02 -1.72
N ARG A 122 -15.11 11.25 -2.76
CA ARG A 122 -13.86 11.40 -3.53
C ARG A 122 -13.99 10.84 -4.94
N TRP A 123 -13.09 11.29 -5.79
CA TRP A 123 -12.88 10.69 -7.10
C TRP A 123 -11.84 9.59 -6.99
N GLU A 124 -12.17 8.40 -7.43
CA GLU A 124 -11.25 7.25 -7.42
C GLU A 124 -11.54 6.31 -8.59
N MET A 125 -10.65 5.39 -8.82
CA MET A 125 -10.86 4.36 -9.83
C MET A 125 -11.87 3.33 -9.32
N GLU A 126 -12.66 2.79 -10.23
CA GLU A 126 -13.43 1.58 -9.96
C GLU A 126 -12.52 0.43 -9.50
N LYS A 127 -13.10 -0.49 -8.75
CA LYS A 127 -12.40 -1.73 -8.37
C LYS A 127 -11.81 -2.40 -9.62
N ASN A 128 -10.51 -2.69 -9.60
CA ASN A 128 -9.74 -3.21 -10.73
C ASN A 128 -9.56 -2.24 -11.92
N GLY A 129 -9.81 -0.95 -11.73
CA GLY A 129 -9.64 0.10 -12.74
C GLY A 129 -8.20 0.62 -12.89
N GLN A 130 -7.24 0.08 -12.12
CA GLN A 130 -5.84 0.50 -12.17
C GLN A 130 -5.22 0.26 -13.55
N GLY A 131 -4.44 1.23 -14.01
CA GLY A 131 -3.65 1.08 -15.22
C GLY A 131 -2.42 0.19 -14.98
N ARG A 132 -1.82 -0.33 -16.07
CA ARG A 132 -0.60 -1.15 -16.01
C ARG A 132 0.30 -0.86 -17.19
N PHE A 133 1.60 -0.85 -16.96
CA PHE A 133 2.59 -0.85 -18.03
C PHE A 133 3.87 -1.58 -17.61
N GLY A 134 4.54 -2.17 -18.57
CA GLY A 134 5.83 -2.82 -18.33
C GLY A 134 6.92 -1.76 -18.10
N PHE A 135 7.70 -1.91 -17.05
CA PHE A 135 8.83 -1.05 -16.73
C PHE A 135 10.14 -1.72 -17.18
N ARG A 136 10.89 -1.03 -18.04
CA ARG A 136 12.16 -1.52 -18.58
C ARG A 136 13.32 -0.76 -17.96
N ARG A 137 14.48 -1.40 -17.87
CA ARG A 137 15.71 -0.74 -17.41
C ARG A 137 16.10 0.36 -18.40
N PRO A 138 16.30 1.61 -17.93
CA PRO A 138 16.83 2.67 -18.77
C PRO A 138 18.21 2.28 -19.33
N GLY A 139 18.46 2.59 -20.60
CA GLY A 139 19.77 2.37 -21.23
C GLY A 139 20.00 0.99 -21.87
N LEU A 140 19.07 0.05 -21.76
CA LEU A 140 19.16 -1.20 -22.53
C LEU A 140 18.63 -0.99 -23.96
N SER A 141 19.42 -1.38 -24.95
CA SER A 141 18.96 -1.42 -26.34
C SER A 141 17.81 -2.43 -26.51
N ARG A 142 16.95 -2.23 -27.52
CA ARG A 142 15.86 -3.19 -27.80
C ARG A 142 16.38 -4.62 -28.02
N ALA A 143 17.56 -4.78 -28.56
CA ALA A 143 18.17 -6.08 -28.82
C ALA A 143 18.62 -6.79 -27.53
N SER A 144 19.23 -6.05 -26.59
CA SER A 144 19.61 -6.58 -25.27
C SER A 144 18.39 -6.90 -24.39
N ALA A 145 17.33 -6.09 -24.49
CA ALA A 145 16.08 -6.31 -23.78
C ALA A 145 15.31 -7.57 -24.23
N GLN A 146 15.60 -8.06 -25.43
CA GLN A 146 14.95 -9.24 -26.00
C GLN A 146 15.63 -10.54 -25.56
N ALA A 147 16.95 -10.51 -25.32
CA ALA A 147 17.73 -11.68 -24.87
C ALA A 147 17.46 -12.03 -23.37
N ASP A 148 17.25 -11.00 -22.50
CA ASP A 148 17.13 -11.19 -21.05
C ASP A 148 15.72 -10.86 -20.51
N GLY A 149 14.74 -10.71 -21.41
CA GLY A 149 13.40 -10.25 -21.03
C GLY A 149 13.30 -8.78 -20.61
N GLY A 150 14.41 -8.07 -20.36
CA GLY A 150 14.59 -6.62 -20.09
C GLY A 150 13.56 -5.89 -19.23
N LEU A 151 12.55 -6.62 -18.77
CA LEU A 151 11.46 -6.11 -17.96
C LEU A 151 11.92 -6.14 -16.50
N LEU A 152 12.02 -4.98 -15.86
CA LEU A 152 12.32 -4.88 -14.44
C LEU A 152 11.10 -5.18 -13.55
N GLY A 153 9.90 -5.17 -14.15
CA GLY A 153 8.66 -5.39 -13.44
C GLY A 153 7.47 -4.75 -14.13
N THR A 154 6.32 -4.84 -13.49
CA THR A 154 5.08 -4.20 -13.92
C THR A 154 4.79 -3.01 -13.02
N CYS A 155 4.60 -1.84 -13.62
CA CYS A 155 4.07 -0.67 -12.94
C CYS A 155 2.53 -0.71 -12.93
N ARG A 156 1.95 -0.49 -11.76
CA ARG A 156 0.51 -0.26 -11.58
C ARG A 156 0.27 1.22 -11.32
N VAL A 157 -0.71 1.81 -12.01
CA VAL A 157 -1.04 3.23 -11.92
C VAL A 157 -2.39 3.39 -11.28
N ARG A 158 -2.47 4.28 -10.30
CA ARG A 158 -3.69 4.68 -9.61
C ARG A 158 -3.79 6.19 -9.61
N MET A 159 -5.01 6.71 -9.77
CA MET A 159 -5.30 8.14 -9.65
C MET A 159 -6.55 8.34 -8.80
N GLY A 160 -6.62 9.47 -8.08
CA GLY A 160 -7.80 9.86 -7.32
C GLY A 160 -7.63 11.23 -6.67
N SER A 161 -8.72 11.76 -6.11
CA SER A 161 -8.69 12.99 -5.30
C SER A 161 -8.54 12.66 -3.81
N GLY A 162 -8.32 13.68 -2.99
CA GLY A 162 -8.70 13.67 -1.59
C GLY A 162 -10.22 13.72 -1.42
N ASP A 163 -10.67 13.82 -0.15
CA ASP A 163 -12.09 14.01 0.14
C ASP A 163 -12.55 15.36 -0.41
N THR A 164 -13.72 15.36 -1.07
CA THR A 164 -14.29 16.54 -1.73
C THR A 164 -15.80 16.43 -1.80
N GLU A 165 -16.49 17.57 -1.82
CA GLU A 165 -17.93 17.67 -2.08
C GLU A 165 -18.26 17.82 -3.57
N TYR A 166 -17.26 18.04 -4.42
CA TYR A 166 -17.42 18.25 -5.86
C TYR A 166 -17.58 16.91 -6.58
N TYR A 167 -18.79 16.57 -6.98
CA TYR A 167 -19.15 15.27 -7.55
C TYR A 167 -19.33 15.27 -9.08
N GLU A 168 -19.30 16.47 -9.71
CA GLU A 168 -19.35 16.57 -11.16
C GLU A 168 -17.94 16.78 -11.75
N ARG A 169 -17.68 16.22 -12.94
CA ARG A 169 -16.40 16.38 -13.62
C ARG A 169 -16.08 17.82 -14.00
N SER A 170 -17.10 18.61 -14.27
CA SER A 170 -17.00 20.05 -14.55
C SER A 170 -16.44 20.84 -13.35
N GLU A 171 -16.58 20.31 -12.15
CA GLU A 171 -16.13 20.94 -10.91
C GLU A 171 -14.69 20.54 -10.51
N TRP A 172 -14.03 19.67 -11.26
CA TRP A 172 -12.66 19.24 -10.94
C TRP A 172 -11.67 20.39 -10.78
N LEU A 173 -11.88 21.48 -11.51
CA LEU A 173 -11.09 22.70 -11.39
C LEU A 173 -11.10 23.31 -9.97
N LEU A 174 -12.15 23.03 -9.17
CA LEU A 174 -12.29 23.49 -7.79
C LEU A 174 -11.57 22.58 -6.79
N ILE A 175 -11.24 21.34 -7.18
CA ILE A 175 -10.47 20.41 -6.36
C ILE A 175 -9.00 20.82 -6.39
N PRO A 176 -8.37 21.11 -5.24
CA PRO A 176 -6.99 21.59 -5.23
C PRO A 176 -6.01 20.63 -5.90
N TRP A 177 -6.12 19.34 -5.58
CA TRP A 177 -5.18 18.33 -6.03
C TRP A 177 -5.83 16.98 -6.32
N PHE A 178 -5.39 16.36 -7.41
CA PHE A 178 -5.48 14.93 -7.64
C PHE A 178 -4.11 14.30 -7.44
N TYR A 179 -4.10 13.07 -6.97
CA TYR A 179 -2.88 12.32 -6.69
C TYR A 179 -2.78 11.12 -7.62
N VAL A 180 -1.57 10.87 -8.11
CA VAL A 180 -1.25 9.68 -8.88
C VAL A 180 -0.21 8.89 -8.12
N THR A 181 -0.41 7.58 -8.01
CA THR A 181 0.56 6.65 -7.42
C THR A 181 0.92 5.61 -8.47
N VAL A 182 2.21 5.45 -8.69
CA VAL A 182 2.76 4.39 -9.53
C VAL A 182 3.51 3.41 -8.65
N LEU A 183 3.05 2.17 -8.63
CA LEU A 183 3.63 1.09 -7.87
C LEU A 183 4.41 0.18 -8.82
N LEU A 184 5.72 0.10 -8.65
CA LEU A 184 6.53 -0.91 -9.32
C LEU A 184 6.59 -2.16 -8.46
N ASP A 185 6.02 -3.24 -8.97
CA ASP A 185 6.06 -4.54 -8.32
C ASP A 185 7.48 -5.10 -8.41
N LEU A 186 8.06 -5.41 -7.24
CA LEU A 186 9.35 -6.06 -7.16
C LEU A 186 9.12 -7.56 -7.29
N GLU A 187 9.27 -8.09 -8.50
CA GLU A 187 9.23 -9.54 -8.70
C GLU A 187 10.31 -10.19 -7.84
N ARG A 188 9.92 -11.22 -7.09
CA ARG A 188 10.93 -12.07 -6.44
C ARG A 188 11.61 -12.88 -7.54
N PRO A 189 12.94 -12.93 -7.53
CA PRO A 189 13.68 -13.84 -8.40
C PRO A 189 13.28 -15.30 -8.14
#